data_0adda38999af6c3f2e5f5efe27366d65
#
_entry.id   0adda38999af6c3f2e5f5efe27366d65
#
_cell.length_a   1.000
_cell.length_b   1.000
_cell.length_c   1.000
_cell.angle_alpha   90.00
_cell.angle_beta   90.00
_cell.angle_gamma   90.00
#
_symmetry.space_group_name_H-M   'P 1'
#
loop_
_entity.id
_entity.type
_entity.pdbx_description
1 polymer ?
#
loop_
_entity_poly.entity_id
_entity_poly.type
_entity_poly.pdbx_seq_one_letter_code
_entity_poly.pdbx_strand_id
1 'polypeptide(L)'
;MTFPAGAPITPGDWGASKNGSIPGMANRNQDNVTDTLSAEVTSGGHWPGLGGMLVSMIVGLIAGAISAILGGFATVIDAIFGTVDNGFIEQMPIINDHSQQLADLTAAFNQLILQGNAIVFTDGEMYTPSEGVLSIDVILIGAGGGGGGGRGDIVPASRTGGAGAGGGGEVHTTIPAPLLPTDANGAFLPIQIGIGAGGAGGAAATNTDASPGVGGGNTTFGTWLTAGGGDGGFGGPQEIGPPGADGGAGMIIGGKGGDGGSGDAAGGGDGSAGGHSTSQFDLHGGGGGGGGGGGNANIGYGEGWRGGIGGISPGGEPGLPGESPSEVVATGGGGGGGGHSTQAGGAGAFPAGGGGGGGENAPGGNGGNGICFVIERFS
;
A
#
# COMPACT_ATOMS: atom_id res chain seq x y z
N MET A 1 -26.12 23.68 2.46
CA MET A 1 -26.28 23.29 1.04
C MET A 1 -27.77 23.17 0.77
N THR A 2 -28.31 24.01 -0.09
CA THR A 2 -29.69 23.91 -0.57
C THR A 2 -29.65 23.18 -1.91
N PHE A 3 -30.31 22.05 -1.97
CA PHE A 3 -30.49 21.29 -3.21
C PHE A 3 -31.49 21.98 -4.14
N PRO A 4 -31.47 21.71 -5.48
CA PRO A 4 -32.29 22.41 -6.48
C PRO A 4 -33.81 22.26 -6.34
N ALA A 5 -34.35 21.89 -5.23
CA ALA A 5 -35.77 21.89 -4.93
C ALA A 5 -36.11 22.59 -3.61
N GLY A 6 -35.16 23.27 -2.98
CA GLY A 6 -35.41 24.10 -1.80
C GLY A 6 -35.85 23.35 -0.54
N ALA A 7 -35.83 22.02 -0.51
CA ALA A 7 -36.18 21.24 0.65
C ALA A 7 -34.91 20.94 1.49
N PRO A 8 -34.91 21.21 2.80
CA PRO A 8 -33.78 20.82 3.66
C PRO A 8 -33.69 19.30 3.74
N ILE A 9 -32.49 18.74 3.55
CA ILE A 9 -32.21 17.32 3.76
C ILE A 9 -32.19 17.07 5.26
N THR A 10 -33.03 16.18 5.74
CA THR A 10 -33.00 15.71 7.12
C THR A 10 -31.93 14.62 7.29
N PRO A 11 -31.26 14.52 8.46
CA PRO A 11 -30.36 13.39 8.75
C PRO A 11 -31.12 12.07 8.55
N GLY A 12 -30.63 11.20 7.66
CA GLY A 12 -31.27 9.96 7.24
C GLY A 12 -31.77 9.95 5.77
N ASP A 13 -31.78 11.10 5.09
CA ASP A 13 -32.13 11.17 3.65
C ASP A 13 -30.93 10.87 2.74
N TRP A 14 -29.77 10.53 3.32
CA TRP A 14 -28.58 10.16 2.58
C TRP A 14 -28.68 8.71 2.13
N GLY A 15 -28.97 8.52 0.86
CA GLY A 15 -28.75 7.26 0.18
C GLY A 15 -29.84 6.20 0.29
N ALA A 16 -30.75 6.24 1.24
CA ALA A 16 -31.90 5.35 1.26
C ALA A 16 -33.16 6.12 0.91
N SER A 17 -33.95 5.66 -0.05
CA SER A 17 -35.33 6.12 -0.13
C SER A 17 -36.01 5.76 1.19
N LYS A 18 -36.95 6.60 1.68
CA LYS A 18 -37.76 6.29 2.87
C LYS A 18 -38.41 4.91 2.83
N ASN A 19 -38.46 4.28 1.67
CA ASN A 19 -39.04 2.99 1.41
C ASN A 19 -38.02 1.87 1.11
N GLY A 20 -36.72 2.12 1.31
CA GLY A 20 -35.68 1.08 1.13
C GLY A 20 -35.51 0.58 -0.30
N SER A 21 -35.97 1.30 -1.32
CA SER A 21 -35.82 0.85 -2.72
C SER A 21 -34.48 1.29 -3.32
N ILE A 22 -33.72 0.35 -3.79
CA ILE A 22 -32.41 0.52 -4.48
C ILE A 22 -32.45 1.48 -5.68
N PRO A 23 -33.50 1.49 -6.53
CA PRO A 23 -33.61 2.42 -7.67
C PRO A 23 -33.55 3.89 -7.27
N GLY A 24 -34.06 4.26 -6.10
CA GLY A 24 -34.00 5.64 -5.63
C GLY A 24 -32.58 6.08 -5.23
N MET A 25 -31.75 5.17 -4.72
CA MET A 25 -30.34 5.41 -4.41
C MET A 25 -29.49 5.56 -5.68
N ALA A 26 -29.64 4.64 -6.62
CA ALA A 26 -28.89 4.66 -7.88
C ALA A 26 -29.17 5.95 -8.66
N ASN A 27 -30.43 6.37 -8.77
CA ASN A 27 -30.81 7.58 -9.50
C ASN A 27 -30.26 8.85 -8.82
N ARG A 28 -30.36 8.98 -7.49
CA ARG A 28 -29.83 10.16 -6.78
C ARG A 28 -28.30 10.27 -6.86
N ASN A 29 -27.60 9.16 -6.74
CA ASN A 29 -26.13 9.17 -6.89
C ASN A 29 -25.74 9.46 -8.34
N GLN A 30 -26.48 8.91 -9.31
CA GLN A 30 -26.26 9.16 -10.71
C GLN A 30 -26.53 10.63 -11.05
N ASP A 31 -27.63 11.22 -10.58
CA ASP A 31 -27.97 12.63 -10.79
C ASP A 31 -26.91 13.54 -10.15
N ASN A 32 -26.50 13.28 -8.89
CA ASN A 32 -25.47 14.07 -8.22
C ASN A 32 -24.10 13.99 -8.90
N VAL A 33 -23.68 12.81 -9.34
CA VAL A 33 -22.42 12.62 -10.08
C VAL A 33 -22.51 13.29 -11.45
N THR A 34 -23.62 13.13 -12.16
CA THR A 34 -23.82 13.73 -13.47
C THR A 34 -23.92 15.25 -13.39
N ASP A 35 -24.62 15.79 -12.39
CA ASP A 35 -24.75 17.24 -12.18
C ASP A 35 -23.43 17.89 -11.75
N THR A 36 -22.65 17.22 -10.87
CA THR A 36 -21.34 17.71 -10.44
C THR A 36 -20.34 17.67 -11.60
N LEU A 37 -20.29 16.58 -12.35
CA LEU A 37 -19.41 16.46 -13.51
C LEU A 37 -19.80 17.36 -14.66
N SER A 38 -21.11 17.52 -14.94
CA SER A 38 -21.58 18.43 -15.98
C SER A 38 -21.38 19.89 -15.58
N ALA A 39 -21.51 20.24 -14.30
CA ALA A 39 -21.21 21.57 -13.80
C ALA A 39 -19.72 21.90 -13.92
N GLU A 40 -18.81 20.97 -13.58
CA GLU A 40 -17.37 21.12 -13.75
C GLU A 40 -16.97 21.19 -15.23
N VAL A 41 -17.55 20.35 -16.10
CA VAL A 41 -17.29 20.33 -17.54
C VAL A 41 -17.85 21.58 -18.24
N THR A 42 -19.06 22.06 -17.87
CA THR A 42 -19.70 23.22 -18.49
C THR A 42 -19.24 24.56 -17.91
N SER A 43 -18.73 24.59 -16.67
CA SER A 43 -18.19 25.81 -16.08
C SER A 43 -16.85 26.25 -16.68
N GLY A 44 -16.35 25.51 -17.69
CA GLY A 44 -15.12 25.87 -18.40
C GLY A 44 -13.91 25.86 -17.48
N GLY A 45 -13.84 24.84 -16.63
CA GLY A 45 -12.73 24.65 -15.71
C GLY A 45 -11.40 25.04 -16.35
N HIS A 46 -10.52 25.65 -15.62
CA HIS A 46 -9.31 26.38 -16.01
C HIS A 46 -8.25 25.55 -16.78
N TRP A 47 -8.66 24.76 -17.75
CA TRP A 47 -7.80 23.91 -18.56
C TRP A 47 -7.74 24.43 -20.01
N PRO A 48 -6.85 25.38 -20.34
CA PRO A 48 -6.73 25.89 -21.71
C PRO A 48 -5.96 24.87 -22.56
N GLY A 49 -6.56 24.48 -23.69
CA GLY A 49 -5.89 23.75 -24.77
C GLY A 49 -6.30 22.28 -24.94
N LEU A 50 -5.65 21.62 -25.91
CA LEU A 50 -5.91 20.21 -26.30
C LEU A 50 -5.80 19.23 -25.13
N GLY A 51 -4.97 19.49 -24.13
CA GLY A 51 -4.83 18.68 -22.93
C GLY A 51 -6.09 18.64 -22.06
N GLY A 52 -6.73 19.81 -21.86
CA GLY A 52 -7.98 19.91 -21.10
C GLY A 52 -9.14 19.18 -21.79
N MET A 53 -9.21 19.24 -23.10
CA MET A 53 -10.22 18.52 -23.88
C MET A 53 -10.04 16.98 -23.75
N LEU A 54 -8.80 16.51 -23.72
CA LEU A 54 -8.48 15.08 -23.59
C LEU A 54 -8.79 14.56 -22.18
N VAL A 55 -8.47 15.33 -21.14
CA VAL A 55 -8.83 15.03 -19.74
C VAL A 55 -10.34 15.02 -19.55
N SER A 56 -11.06 16.02 -20.08
CA SER A 56 -12.53 16.07 -20.01
C SER A 56 -13.18 14.89 -20.72
N MET A 57 -12.63 14.42 -21.84
CA MET A 57 -13.12 13.27 -22.57
C MET A 57 -12.90 11.96 -21.80
N ILE A 58 -11.73 11.80 -21.16
CA ILE A 58 -11.39 10.64 -20.33
C ILE A 58 -12.30 10.62 -19.09
N VAL A 59 -12.44 11.75 -18.38
CA VAL A 59 -13.33 11.88 -17.21
C VAL A 59 -14.78 11.56 -17.59
N GLY A 60 -15.27 12.07 -18.72
CA GLY A 60 -16.62 11.79 -19.22
C GLY A 60 -16.81 10.30 -19.57
N LEU A 61 -15.80 9.65 -20.14
CA LEU A 61 -15.84 8.23 -20.48
C LEU A 61 -15.88 7.34 -19.22
N ILE A 62 -15.05 7.68 -18.21
CA ILE A 62 -15.00 6.95 -16.94
C ILE A 62 -16.31 7.16 -16.16
N ALA A 63 -16.80 8.39 -16.06
CA ALA A 63 -18.08 8.68 -15.41
C ALA A 63 -19.26 7.98 -16.10
N GLY A 64 -19.28 7.94 -17.43
CA GLY A 64 -20.26 7.21 -18.21
C GLY A 64 -20.21 5.69 -17.99
N ALA A 65 -19.02 5.12 -17.91
CA ALA A 65 -18.82 3.69 -17.62
C ALA A 65 -19.27 3.34 -16.19
N ILE A 66 -18.93 4.16 -15.20
CA ILE A 66 -19.36 4.00 -13.80
C ILE A 66 -20.88 4.08 -13.69
N SER A 67 -21.51 5.08 -14.34
CA SER A 67 -22.97 5.24 -14.35
C SER A 67 -23.68 4.07 -15.03
N ALA A 68 -23.13 3.53 -16.11
CA ALA A 68 -23.69 2.38 -16.82
C ALA A 68 -23.60 1.08 -15.97
N ILE A 69 -22.48 0.89 -15.26
CA ILE A 69 -22.26 -0.26 -14.38
C ILE A 69 -23.22 -0.18 -13.17
N LEU A 70 -23.29 0.97 -12.49
CA LEU A 70 -24.16 1.17 -11.33
C LEU A 70 -25.64 1.10 -11.68
N GLY A 71 -26.05 1.72 -12.81
CA GLY A 71 -27.43 1.69 -13.28
C GLY A 71 -27.88 0.30 -13.76
N GLY A 72 -27.00 -0.41 -14.49
CA GLY A 72 -27.26 -1.76 -14.96
C GLY A 72 -27.36 -2.78 -13.82
N PHE A 73 -26.51 -2.64 -12.81
CA PHE A 73 -26.47 -3.55 -11.67
C PHE A 73 -27.71 -3.39 -10.76
N ALA A 74 -28.11 -2.15 -10.50
CA ALA A 74 -29.33 -1.88 -9.73
C ALA A 74 -30.58 -2.46 -10.41
N THR A 75 -30.67 -2.34 -11.73
CA THR A 75 -31.80 -2.87 -12.51
C THR A 75 -31.85 -4.40 -12.49
N VAL A 76 -30.69 -5.07 -12.54
CA VAL A 76 -30.60 -6.53 -12.48
C VAL A 76 -30.96 -7.04 -11.08
N ILE A 77 -30.51 -6.39 -10.03
CA ILE A 77 -30.85 -6.75 -8.64
C ILE A 77 -32.35 -6.59 -8.39
N ASP A 78 -32.92 -5.48 -8.81
CA ASP A 78 -34.36 -5.20 -8.65
C ASP A 78 -35.23 -6.20 -9.44
N ALA A 79 -34.76 -6.63 -10.61
CA ALA A 79 -35.45 -7.64 -11.45
C ALA A 79 -35.36 -9.07 -10.88
N ILE A 80 -34.29 -9.40 -10.14
CA ILE A 80 -34.07 -10.77 -9.63
C ILE A 80 -34.62 -10.95 -8.21
N PHE A 81 -34.49 -9.95 -7.35
CA PHE A 81 -34.75 -10.08 -5.92
C PHE A 81 -35.92 -9.23 -5.41
N GLY A 82 -36.50 -8.37 -6.23
CA GLY A 82 -37.52 -7.40 -5.78
C GLY A 82 -36.90 -6.38 -4.82
N THR A 83 -37.67 -5.92 -3.85
CA THR A 83 -37.18 -4.98 -2.81
C THR A 83 -36.15 -5.67 -1.90
N VAL A 84 -34.88 -5.37 -2.08
CA VAL A 84 -33.77 -5.85 -1.23
C VAL A 84 -33.45 -4.77 -0.19
N ASP A 85 -33.36 -5.13 1.07
CA ASP A 85 -32.98 -4.18 2.13
C ASP A 85 -31.47 -3.87 2.10
N ASN A 86 -31.07 -2.72 2.67
CA ASN A 86 -29.68 -2.29 2.68
C ASN A 86 -28.74 -3.26 3.41
N GLY A 87 -29.25 -3.97 4.43
CA GLY A 87 -28.44 -4.93 5.19
C GLY A 87 -28.03 -6.17 4.38
N PHE A 88 -28.84 -6.55 3.38
CA PHE A 88 -28.48 -7.64 2.48
C PHE A 88 -27.39 -7.24 1.48
N ILE A 89 -27.44 -6.00 0.99
CA ILE A 89 -26.47 -5.47 0.04
C ILE A 89 -25.10 -5.29 0.68
N GLU A 90 -25.05 -4.78 1.91
CA GLU A 90 -23.81 -4.61 2.67
C GLU A 90 -23.10 -5.94 2.99
N GLN A 91 -23.83 -7.05 2.98
CA GLN A 91 -23.28 -8.39 3.21
C GLN A 91 -22.84 -9.11 1.92
N MET A 92 -23.07 -8.53 0.74
CA MET A 92 -22.64 -9.15 -0.51
C MET A 92 -21.15 -8.89 -0.79
N PRO A 93 -20.29 -9.92 -0.85
CA PRO A 93 -18.85 -9.78 -1.10
C PRO A 93 -18.56 -9.01 -2.41
N ILE A 94 -19.36 -9.21 -3.44
CA ILE A 94 -19.21 -8.59 -4.76
C ILE A 94 -19.41 -7.06 -4.70
N ILE A 95 -20.33 -6.55 -3.85
CA ILE A 95 -20.57 -5.10 -3.74
C ILE A 95 -19.46 -4.43 -2.93
N ASN A 96 -18.96 -5.08 -1.88
CA ASN A 96 -17.80 -4.60 -1.13
C ASN A 96 -16.54 -4.58 -2.00
N ASP A 97 -16.34 -5.61 -2.83
CA ASP A 97 -15.21 -5.69 -3.76
C ASP A 97 -15.26 -4.55 -4.80
N HIS A 98 -16.44 -4.24 -5.35
CA HIS A 98 -16.61 -3.14 -6.31
C HIS A 98 -16.49 -1.76 -5.64
N SER A 99 -16.92 -1.60 -4.39
CA SER A 99 -16.71 -0.36 -3.62
C SER A 99 -15.23 -0.13 -3.33
N GLN A 100 -14.51 -1.18 -3.01
CA GLN A 100 -13.06 -1.16 -2.84
C GLN A 100 -12.36 -0.80 -4.16
N GLN A 101 -12.72 -1.47 -5.26
CA GLN A 101 -12.18 -1.18 -6.59
C GLN A 101 -12.47 0.25 -7.07
N LEU A 102 -13.62 0.82 -6.72
CA LEU A 102 -13.96 2.22 -7.01
C LEU A 102 -13.13 3.19 -6.15
N ALA A 103 -12.91 2.89 -4.89
CA ALA A 103 -12.03 3.68 -4.02
C ALA A 103 -10.60 3.62 -4.54
N ASP A 104 -10.11 2.43 -4.89
CA ASP A 104 -8.77 2.21 -5.44
C ASP A 104 -8.60 2.91 -6.79
N LEU A 105 -9.62 2.89 -7.67
CA LEU A 105 -9.60 3.60 -8.94
C LEU A 105 -9.61 5.12 -8.75
N THR A 106 -10.33 5.63 -7.76
CA THR A 106 -10.36 7.06 -7.41
C THR A 106 -9.01 7.50 -6.85
N ALA A 107 -8.42 6.70 -5.97
CA ALA A 107 -7.08 6.92 -5.45
C ALA A 107 -6.03 6.91 -6.57
N ALA A 108 -6.08 5.91 -7.45
CA ALA A 108 -5.19 5.81 -8.62
C ALA A 108 -5.36 7.00 -9.57
N PHE A 109 -6.59 7.50 -9.78
CA PHE A 109 -6.86 8.67 -10.62
C PHE A 109 -6.33 9.97 -10.00
N ASN A 110 -6.54 10.17 -8.70
CA ASN A 110 -5.97 11.32 -7.99
C ASN A 110 -4.44 11.29 -8.04
N GLN A 111 -3.85 10.13 -7.94
CA GLN A 111 -2.41 9.96 -8.05
C GLN A 111 -1.89 10.11 -9.48
N LEU A 112 -2.66 9.74 -10.51
CA LEU A 112 -2.32 9.99 -11.91
C LEU A 112 -2.21 11.50 -12.18
N ILE A 113 -3.08 12.32 -11.59
CA ILE A 113 -3.00 13.79 -11.68
C ILE A 113 -1.74 14.30 -10.96
N LEU A 114 -1.36 13.70 -9.84
CA LEU A 114 -0.14 14.05 -9.11
C LEU A 114 1.13 13.68 -9.90
N GLN A 115 1.15 12.56 -10.61
CA GLN A 115 2.34 12.07 -11.31
C GLN A 115 2.64 12.74 -12.64
N GLY A 116 1.66 13.33 -13.32
CA GLY A 116 1.91 14.07 -14.55
C GLY A 116 2.92 15.20 -14.40
N ASN A 117 3.21 15.62 -13.16
CA ASN A 117 4.15 16.69 -12.80
C ASN A 117 5.19 16.27 -11.74
N ALA A 118 5.25 14.99 -11.36
CA ALA A 118 6.17 14.54 -10.33
C ALA A 118 7.56 14.22 -10.89
N ILE A 119 8.58 14.75 -10.26
CA ILE A 119 9.97 14.34 -10.44
C ILE A 119 10.19 13.13 -9.52
N VAL A 120 10.60 11.99 -10.09
CA VAL A 120 10.73 10.72 -9.36
C VAL A 120 12.20 10.39 -9.16
N PHE A 121 12.59 10.05 -7.93
CA PHE A 121 13.93 9.65 -7.55
C PHE A 121 13.91 8.21 -7.03
N THR A 122 14.60 7.33 -7.72
CA THR A 122 14.83 5.92 -7.33
C THR A 122 16.24 5.68 -6.78
N ASP A 123 17.11 6.67 -6.94
CA ASP A 123 18.48 6.68 -6.49
C ASP A 123 18.82 7.99 -5.78
N GLY A 124 19.94 8.00 -5.03
CA GLY A 124 20.39 9.20 -4.33
C GLY A 124 20.91 10.25 -5.30
N GLU A 125 20.22 11.38 -5.41
CA GLU A 125 20.53 12.47 -6.34
C GLU A 125 20.38 13.85 -5.69
N MET A 126 20.83 14.89 -6.43
CA MET A 126 20.63 16.29 -6.07
C MET A 126 19.42 16.84 -6.81
N TYR A 127 18.45 17.36 -6.08
CA TYR A 127 17.30 18.07 -6.63
C TYR A 127 17.51 19.58 -6.48
N THR A 128 17.33 20.33 -7.54
CA THR A 128 17.32 21.80 -7.49
C THR A 128 15.92 22.29 -7.90
N PRO A 129 15.22 23.02 -7.03
CA PRO A 129 13.91 23.57 -7.36
C PRO A 129 13.97 24.50 -8.59
N SER A 130 12.94 24.45 -9.44
CA SER A 130 12.84 25.29 -10.63
C SER A 130 12.62 26.76 -10.26
N GLU A 131 13.11 27.67 -11.10
CA GLU A 131 12.87 29.10 -10.93
C GLU A 131 11.37 29.41 -10.97
N GLY A 132 10.90 30.25 -10.03
CA GLY A 132 9.50 30.65 -9.95
C GLY A 132 8.57 29.66 -9.26
N VAL A 133 9.08 28.53 -8.72
CA VAL A 133 8.28 27.62 -7.89
C VAL A 133 7.77 28.34 -6.64
N LEU A 134 6.49 28.15 -6.28
CA LEU A 134 5.85 28.72 -5.08
C LEU A 134 5.86 27.74 -3.90
N SER A 135 5.76 26.46 -4.17
CA SER A 135 5.88 25.39 -3.18
C SER A 135 6.23 24.07 -3.87
N ILE A 136 6.73 23.13 -3.10
CA ILE A 136 6.94 21.75 -3.53
C ILE A 136 6.17 20.80 -2.62
N ASP A 137 5.52 19.79 -3.19
CA ASP A 137 5.03 18.65 -2.42
C ASP A 137 6.08 17.53 -2.48
N VAL A 138 6.48 17.04 -1.33
CA VAL A 138 7.47 15.97 -1.18
C VAL A 138 6.80 14.75 -0.59
N ILE A 139 6.93 13.60 -1.27
CA ILE A 139 6.45 12.29 -0.80
C ILE A 139 7.67 11.38 -0.71
N LEU A 140 7.96 10.90 0.49
CA LEU A 140 9.05 9.97 0.77
C LEU A 140 8.48 8.64 1.23
N ILE A 141 8.99 7.55 0.69
CA ILE A 141 8.68 6.19 1.17
C ILE A 141 10.01 5.52 1.51
N GLY A 142 10.20 5.12 2.77
CA GLY A 142 11.36 4.40 3.27
C GLY A 142 11.46 3.00 2.66
N ALA A 143 12.58 2.33 2.76
CA ALA A 143 12.74 0.97 2.23
C ALA A 143 12.13 -0.09 3.17
N GLY A 144 11.73 -1.24 2.63
CA GLY A 144 11.33 -2.39 3.43
C GLY A 144 12.53 -3.15 4.00
N GLY A 145 12.36 -3.79 5.16
CA GLY A 145 13.35 -4.69 5.74
C GLY A 145 13.39 -6.05 5.02
N GLY A 146 14.47 -6.81 5.17
CA GLY A 146 14.58 -8.20 4.72
C GLY A 146 14.02 -9.16 5.77
N GLY A 147 13.33 -10.23 5.34
CA GLY A 147 12.80 -11.27 6.23
C GLY A 147 13.89 -12.10 6.89
N GLY A 148 13.60 -12.70 8.04
CA GLY A 148 14.52 -13.60 8.75
C GLY A 148 14.67 -14.96 8.07
N GLY A 149 15.82 -15.59 8.20
CA GLY A 149 16.04 -16.98 7.78
C GLY A 149 15.34 -17.95 8.71
N GLY A 150 15.00 -19.15 8.21
CA GLY A 150 14.46 -20.25 9.01
C GLY A 150 15.54 -21.19 9.54
N ARG A 151 15.29 -21.77 10.71
CA ARG A 151 16.17 -22.77 11.35
C ARG A 151 15.76 -24.17 10.98
N GLY A 152 16.71 -24.94 10.41
CA GLY A 152 16.62 -26.39 10.32
C GLY A 152 17.28 -27.07 11.52
N ASP A 153 16.76 -28.23 11.94
CA ASP A 153 17.35 -28.99 13.04
C ASP A 153 17.09 -30.51 12.88
N ILE A 154 17.92 -31.32 13.51
CA ILE A 154 17.69 -32.80 13.59
C ILE A 154 16.48 -33.05 14.50
N VAL A 155 16.30 -32.22 15.52
CA VAL A 155 15.18 -32.29 16.45
C VAL A 155 14.00 -31.51 15.86
N PRO A 156 12.88 -32.16 15.53
CA PRO A 156 11.74 -31.52 14.89
C PRO A 156 11.18 -30.32 15.67
N ALA A 157 11.13 -30.39 16.99
CA ALA A 157 10.65 -29.31 17.84
C ALA A 157 11.54 -28.03 17.80
N SER A 158 12.75 -28.15 17.23
CA SER A 158 13.69 -27.03 17.11
C SER A 158 13.73 -26.42 15.68
N ARG A 159 12.81 -26.78 14.80
CA ARG A 159 12.71 -26.31 13.42
C ARG A 159 11.73 -25.15 13.32
N THR A 160 12.23 -23.95 13.23
CA THR A 160 11.40 -22.74 13.27
C THR A 160 11.51 -21.94 11.97
N GLY A 161 10.39 -21.33 11.56
CA GLY A 161 10.40 -20.36 10.49
C GLY A 161 11.01 -19.02 10.92
N GLY A 162 11.49 -18.24 9.97
CA GLY A 162 11.92 -16.85 10.17
C GLY A 162 10.72 -15.92 10.25
N ALA A 163 10.89 -14.78 10.92
CA ALA A 163 9.86 -13.73 10.93
C ALA A 163 9.86 -12.91 9.64
N GLY A 164 8.70 -12.39 9.28
CA GLY A 164 8.57 -11.36 8.25
C GLY A 164 9.18 -10.03 8.70
N ALA A 165 9.65 -9.25 7.74
CA ALA A 165 10.18 -7.91 7.95
C ALA A 165 9.09 -6.83 7.95
N GLY A 166 9.39 -5.67 8.51
CA GLY A 166 8.54 -4.48 8.39
C GLY A 166 8.60 -3.86 6.99
N GLY A 167 7.50 -3.29 6.53
CA GLY A 167 7.47 -2.40 5.35
C GLY A 167 8.01 -1.02 5.71
N GLY A 168 8.47 -0.23 4.73
CA GLY A 168 8.91 1.15 4.93
C GLY A 168 7.75 2.09 5.26
N GLY A 169 8.01 3.13 6.05
CA GLY A 169 7.04 4.19 6.36
C GLY A 169 6.94 5.23 5.24
N GLU A 170 5.93 6.09 5.31
CA GLU A 170 5.69 7.16 4.33
C GLU A 170 5.60 8.51 5.05
N VAL A 171 6.17 9.55 4.42
CA VAL A 171 6.09 10.95 4.84
C VAL A 171 5.73 11.80 3.64
N HIS A 172 4.70 12.64 3.75
CA HIS A 172 4.37 13.63 2.74
C HIS A 172 4.18 15.01 3.38
N THR A 173 4.60 16.05 2.67
CA THR A 173 4.42 17.41 3.12
C THR A 173 4.59 18.40 1.98
N THR A 174 3.96 19.57 2.13
CA THR A 174 4.16 20.70 1.24
C THR A 174 5.16 21.66 1.88
N ILE A 175 6.23 22.01 1.17
CA ILE A 175 7.23 22.97 1.59
C ILE A 175 7.07 24.27 0.75
N PRO A 176 6.69 25.39 1.35
CA PRO A 176 6.66 26.69 0.66
C PRO A 176 8.06 27.13 0.19
N ALA A 177 8.15 27.74 -0.99
CA ALA A 177 9.41 28.19 -1.57
C ALA A 177 10.29 29.06 -0.63
N PRO A 178 9.73 29.97 0.20
CA PRO A 178 10.56 30.73 1.15
C PRO A 178 11.29 29.91 2.21
N LEU A 179 10.92 28.64 2.41
CA LEU A 179 11.60 27.72 3.34
C LEU A 179 12.66 26.86 2.65
N LEU A 180 12.74 26.92 1.32
CA LEU A 180 13.77 26.22 0.56
C LEU A 180 15.11 26.99 0.63
N PRO A 181 16.26 26.29 0.60
CA PRO A 181 17.57 26.93 0.70
C PRO A 181 17.85 27.74 -0.57
N THR A 182 18.34 28.96 -0.37
CA THR A 182 18.73 29.87 -1.46
C THR A 182 20.14 30.40 -1.23
N ASP A 183 20.80 30.82 -2.30
CA ASP A 183 22.05 31.56 -2.24
C ASP A 183 21.82 33.06 -1.90
N ALA A 184 22.89 33.85 -1.85
CA ALA A 184 22.83 35.28 -1.56
C ALA A 184 22.09 36.09 -2.64
N ASN A 185 21.86 35.54 -3.83
CA ASN A 185 21.15 36.16 -4.94
C ASN A 185 19.67 35.74 -5.01
N GLY A 186 19.26 34.81 -4.12
CA GLY A 186 17.90 34.27 -4.09
C GLY A 186 17.68 33.06 -5.02
N ALA A 187 18.72 32.52 -5.66
CA ALA A 187 18.61 31.31 -6.45
C ALA A 187 18.56 30.08 -5.54
N PHE A 188 17.72 29.10 -5.87
CA PHE A 188 17.60 27.86 -5.09
C PHE A 188 18.91 27.05 -5.10
N LEU A 189 19.28 26.54 -3.95
CA LEU A 189 20.42 25.62 -3.78
C LEU A 189 19.98 24.17 -3.96
N PRO A 190 20.89 23.29 -4.44
CA PRO A 190 20.60 21.88 -4.57
C PRO A 190 20.33 21.20 -3.20
N ILE A 191 19.35 20.33 -3.16
CA ILE A 191 18.93 19.56 -1.99
C ILE A 191 19.27 18.09 -2.22
N GLN A 192 20.00 17.47 -1.30
CA GLN A 192 20.34 16.06 -1.40
C GLN A 192 19.13 15.19 -1.11
N ILE A 193 18.81 14.31 -2.04
CA ILE A 193 17.84 13.23 -1.84
C ILE A 193 18.61 11.94 -1.57
N GLY A 194 18.28 11.25 -0.48
CA GLY A 194 18.79 9.93 -0.15
C GLY A 194 17.68 8.89 -0.31
N ILE A 195 17.91 7.82 -1.05
CA ILE A 195 16.96 6.73 -1.23
C ILE A 195 17.39 5.54 -0.40
N GLY A 196 16.50 5.04 0.46
CA GLY A 196 16.71 3.87 1.28
C GLY A 196 16.89 2.61 0.44
N ALA A 197 17.91 1.82 0.71
CA ALA A 197 18.07 0.50 0.11
C ALA A 197 17.24 -0.54 0.86
N GLY A 198 16.59 -1.46 0.14
CA GLY A 198 15.88 -2.59 0.73
C GLY A 198 16.81 -3.50 1.54
N GLY A 199 16.33 -4.00 2.67
CA GLY A 199 17.10 -4.90 3.52
C GLY A 199 17.32 -6.27 2.87
N ALA A 200 18.50 -6.85 3.05
CA ALA A 200 18.77 -8.21 2.60
C ALA A 200 18.08 -9.24 3.51
N GLY A 201 17.56 -10.32 2.93
CA GLY A 201 17.01 -11.45 3.69
C GLY A 201 18.05 -12.18 4.51
N GLY A 202 17.67 -12.68 5.68
CA GLY A 202 18.51 -13.47 6.57
C GLY A 202 18.83 -14.86 6.01
N ALA A 203 20.02 -15.35 6.26
CA ALA A 203 20.41 -16.69 5.84
C ALA A 203 19.78 -17.76 6.74
N ALA A 204 19.42 -18.89 6.13
CA ALA A 204 19.04 -20.10 6.87
C ALA A 204 20.22 -20.67 7.67
N ALA A 205 19.92 -21.44 8.71
CA ALA A 205 20.94 -22.18 9.45
C ALA A 205 20.42 -23.57 9.83
N THR A 206 21.35 -24.49 10.08
CA THR A 206 21.05 -25.85 10.52
C THR A 206 21.70 -26.12 11.87
N ASN A 207 20.94 -26.60 12.84
CA ASN A 207 21.34 -26.85 14.24
C ASN A 207 21.85 -25.63 15.02
N THR A 208 21.63 -24.45 14.50
CA THR A 208 21.92 -23.15 15.14
C THR A 208 20.82 -22.16 14.78
N ASP A 209 20.71 -21.07 15.51
CA ASP A 209 19.76 -20.02 15.18
C ASP A 209 20.08 -19.42 13.81
N ALA A 210 19.02 -19.20 13.00
CA ALA A 210 19.16 -18.59 11.69
C ALA A 210 19.43 -17.08 11.80
N SER A 211 19.97 -16.51 10.71
CA SER A 211 20.31 -15.10 10.71
C SER A 211 19.07 -14.22 10.60
N PRO A 212 19.00 -13.08 11.30
CA PRO A 212 17.99 -12.07 11.03
C PRO A 212 18.21 -11.45 9.64
N GLY A 213 17.15 -10.90 9.07
CA GLY A 213 17.24 -10.00 7.94
C GLY A 213 17.83 -8.65 8.33
N VAL A 214 18.22 -7.89 7.33
CA VAL A 214 18.75 -6.53 7.51
C VAL A 214 17.58 -5.54 7.46
N GLY A 215 17.60 -4.49 8.30
CA GLY A 215 16.63 -3.40 8.21
C GLY A 215 16.74 -2.65 6.88
N GLY A 216 15.63 -2.11 6.40
CA GLY A 216 15.58 -1.20 5.26
C GLY A 216 16.22 0.16 5.59
N GLY A 217 16.75 0.84 4.57
CA GLY A 217 17.30 2.19 4.70
C GLY A 217 16.21 3.26 4.78
N ASN A 218 16.53 4.38 5.40
CA ASN A 218 15.67 5.56 5.39
C ASN A 218 15.74 6.28 4.04
N THR A 219 14.60 6.82 3.58
CA THR A 219 14.55 7.77 2.47
C THR A 219 14.49 9.19 3.02
N THR A 220 15.32 10.10 2.51
CA THR A 220 15.50 11.45 3.07
C THR A 220 15.38 12.53 2.01
N PHE A 221 14.86 13.69 2.40
CA PHE A 221 14.89 14.92 1.62
C PHE A 221 15.66 16.00 2.41
N GLY A 222 16.87 16.27 1.98
CA GLY A 222 17.81 17.07 2.76
C GLY A 222 18.02 16.48 4.16
N THR A 223 18.10 17.36 5.15
CA THR A 223 18.14 17.02 6.58
C THR A 223 16.79 17.21 7.27
N TRP A 224 15.73 17.53 6.53
CA TRP A 224 14.46 18.00 7.09
C TRP A 224 13.39 16.90 7.17
N LEU A 225 13.34 16.02 6.15
CA LEU A 225 12.34 14.98 6.10
C LEU A 225 13.01 13.60 6.02
N THR A 226 12.44 12.66 6.73
CA THR A 226 12.90 11.27 6.74
C THR A 226 11.70 10.34 6.83
N ALA A 227 11.57 9.45 5.86
CA ALA A 227 10.70 8.29 5.94
C ALA A 227 11.54 7.09 6.40
N GLY A 228 11.16 6.46 7.50
CA GLY A 228 11.90 5.36 8.10
C GLY A 228 11.82 4.07 7.29
N GLY A 229 12.92 3.33 7.21
CA GLY A 229 12.91 1.96 6.71
C GLY A 229 12.28 1.00 7.71
N GLY A 230 11.70 -0.10 7.23
CA GLY A 230 11.18 -1.18 8.07
C GLY A 230 12.30 -2.00 8.71
N ASP A 231 12.05 -2.54 9.89
CA ASP A 231 13.01 -3.39 10.59
C ASP A 231 13.15 -4.75 9.90
N GLY A 232 14.35 -5.35 10.00
CA GLY A 232 14.61 -6.71 9.51
C GLY A 232 13.93 -7.77 10.36
N GLY A 233 13.37 -8.79 9.71
CA GLY A 233 12.74 -9.94 10.38
C GLY A 233 13.74 -10.74 11.22
N PHE A 234 13.33 -11.21 12.37
CA PHE A 234 14.19 -12.06 13.22
C PHE A 234 14.38 -13.44 12.59
N GLY A 235 15.59 -13.98 12.69
CA GLY A 235 15.87 -15.36 12.30
C GLY A 235 15.20 -16.37 13.21
N GLY A 236 14.90 -17.57 12.69
CA GLY A 236 14.31 -18.66 13.46
C GLY A 236 15.24 -19.10 14.61
N PRO A 237 14.84 -18.95 15.88
CA PRO A 237 15.56 -19.42 17.04
C PRO A 237 15.20 -20.88 17.38
N GLN A 238 15.80 -21.45 18.40
CA GLN A 238 15.40 -22.75 18.92
C GLN A 238 14.03 -22.67 19.64
N GLU A 239 13.13 -23.59 19.33
CA GLU A 239 11.86 -23.89 20.04
C GLU A 239 10.68 -22.96 19.77
N ILE A 240 10.82 -21.64 19.75
CA ILE A 240 9.69 -20.70 19.62
C ILE A 240 9.85 -19.86 18.35
N GLY A 241 8.78 -19.70 17.56
CA GLY A 241 8.78 -18.81 16.40
C GLY A 241 9.09 -17.37 16.81
N PRO A 242 9.92 -16.64 16.04
CA PRO A 242 10.27 -15.27 16.34
C PRO A 242 9.13 -14.30 16.05
N PRO A 243 8.98 -13.19 16.80
CA PRO A 243 7.99 -12.17 16.51
C PRO A 243 8.30 -11.43 15.19
N GLY A 244 7.25 -10.92 14.55
CA GLY A 244 7.38 -10.08 13.35
C GLY A 244 8.04 -8.74 13.66
N ALA A 245 8.79 -8.21 12.69
CA ALA A 245 9.53 -6.97 12.82
C ALA A 245 8.62 -5.73 12.65
N ASP A 246 8.99 -4.60 13.24
CA ASP A 246 8.20 -3.39 13.17
C ASP A 246 8.32 -2.68 11.80
N GLY A 247 7.23 -2.03 11.38
CA GLY A 247 7.22 -1.20 10.19
C GLY A 247 7.98 0.12 10.38
N GLY A 248 8.46 0.68 9.28
CA GLY A 248 9.18 1.95 9.25
C GLY A 248 8.34 3.12 9.76
N ALA A 249 9.00 4.04 10.46
CA ALA A 249 8.36 5.23 11.00
C ALA A 249 8.05 6.26 9.90
N GLY A 250 6.93 6.97 10.04
CA GLY A 250 6.51 8.02 9.11
C GLY A 250 5.25 8.70 9.60
N MET A 251 4.67 9.55 8.77
CA MET A 251 3.29 10.03 8.96
C MET A 251 2.31 8.87 8.82
N ILE A 252 2.62 7.95 7.92
CA ILE A 252 1.96 6.67 7.74
C ILE A 252 2.98 5.58 8.02
N ILE A 253 2.70 4.75 8.99
CA ILE A 253 3.62 3.69 9.42
C ILE A 253 3.56 2.55 8.43
N GLY A 254 4.71 1.96 8.11
CA GLY A 254 4.80 0.73 7.33
C GLY A 254 4.14 -0.46 8.03
N GLY A 255 3.71 -1.45 7.26
CA GLY A 255 3.12 -2.67 7.80
C GLY A 255 4.10 -3.46 8.67
N LYS A 256 3.63 -4.01 9.77
CA LYS A 256 4.42 -4.89 10.64
C LYS A 256 4.63 -6.26 9.96
N GLY A 257 5.79 -6.89 10.17
CA GLY A 257 6.04 -8.26 9.72
C GLY A 257 5.19 -9.29 10.48
N GLY A 258 4.97 -10.45 9.89
CA GLY A 258 4.33 -11.60 10.52
C GLY A 258 5.28 -12.41 11.38
N ASP A 259 4.77 -13.04 12.43
CA ASP A 259 5.55 -13.93 13.32
C ASP A 259 5.97 -15.19 12.57
N GLY A 260 7.14 -15.70 12.84
CA GLY A 260 7.60 -16.99 12.32
C GLY A 260 6.94 -18.17 13.07
N GLY A 261 6.73 -19.28 12.37
CA GLY A 261 6.19 -20.51 12.94
C GLY A 261 7.17 -21.22 13.86
N SER A 262 6.68 -21.78 14.97
CA SER A 262 7.46 -22.59 15.89
C SER A 262 7.57 -24.05 15.42
N GLY A 263 8.63 -24.73 15.81
CA GLY A 263 8.70 -26.20 15.71
C GLY A 263 7.77 -26.84 16.75
N ASP A 264 7.15 -27.96 16.40
CA ASP A 264 6.35 -28.75 17.35
C ASP A 264 6.59 -30.24 17.12
N ALA A 265 6.56 -31.02 18.19
CA ALA A 265 6.63 -32.48 18.13
C ALA A 265 5.38 -33.10 17.50
N ALA A 266 4.25 -32.40 17.50
CA ALA A 266 2.95 -32.83 16.95
C ALA A 266 2.66 -32.30 15.52
N GLY A 267 3.49 -31.40 14.98
CA GLY A 267 3.35 -30.77 13.66
C GLY A 267 4.12 -29.44 13.64
N GLY A 268 4.44 -28.90 12.48
CA GLY A 268 5.04 -27.56 12.38
C GLY A 268 4.01 -26.48 12.72
N GLY A 269 4.42 -25.44 13.44
CA GLY A 269 3.56 -24.26 13.68
C GLY A 269 3.56 -23.35 12.45
N ASP A 270 2.39 -22.81 12.14
CA ASP A 270 2.22 -21.82 11.06
C ASP A 270 2.89 -20.49 11.40
N GLY A 271 3.38 -19.80 10.40
CA GLY A 271 3.71 -18.38 10.52
C GLY A 271 2.45 -17.52 10.67
N SER A 272 2.59 -16.22 10.71
CA SER A 272 1.44 -15.32 10.66
C SER A 272 1.54 -14.33 9.48
N ALA A 273 0.40 -13.75 9.11
CA ALA A 273 0.34 -12.78 8.02
C ALA A 273 1.11 -11.49 8.35
N GLY A 274 1.69 -10.88 7.33
CA GLY A 274 2.22 -9.54 7.44
C GLY A 274 1.12 -8.49 7.62
N GLY A 275 1.43 -7.44 8.38
CA GLY A 275 0.53 -6.31 8.60
C GLY A 275 0.42 -5.41 7.38
N HIS A 276 -0.75 -4.83 7.22
CA HIS A 276 -1.00 -3.84 6.19
C HIS A 276 -0.47 -2.46 6.61
N SER A 277 0.03 -1.67 5.64
CA SER A 277 0.14 -0.24 5.83
C SER A 277 -1.20 0.38 5.47
N THR A 278 -1.90 0.92 6.44
CA THR A 278 -3.23 1.50 6.27
C THR A 278 -3.27 2.93 6.77
N SER A 279 -4.01 3.77 6.07
CA SER A 279 -4.19 5.17 6.40
C SER A 279 -5.58 5.63 5.96
N GLN A 280 -6.08 6.71 6.53
CA GLN A 280 -7.25 7.43 6.03
C GLN A 280 -6.92 8.33 4.83
N PHE A 281 -5.65 8.41 4.44
CA PHE A 281 -5.16 9.14 3.28
C PHE A 281 -4.96 8.19 2.10
N ASP A 282 -4.87 8.72 0.89
CA ASP A 282 -4.64 7.94 -0.33
C ASP A 282 -3.19 7.41 -0.47
N LEU A 283 -2.27 7.90 0.39
CA LEU A 283 -0.87 7.50 0.43
C LEU A 283 -0.64 6.47 1.54
N HIS A 284 0.24 5.51 1.30
CA HIS A 284 0.55 4.44 2.22
C HIS A 284 2.01 4.04 2.13
N GLY A 285 2.56 3.56 3.25
CA GLY A 285 3.86 2.88 3.30
C GLY A 285 3.79 1.47 2.74
N GLY A 286 4.90 0.75 2.78
CA GLY A 286 5.01 -0.64 2.34
C GLY A 286 4.29 -1.60 3.28
N GLY A 287 3.75 -2.70 2.73
CA GLY A 287 3.21 -3.81 3.50
C GLY A 287 4.33 -4.60 4.20
N GLY A 288 4.03 -5.19 5.35
CA GLY A 288 4.96 -6.09 6.06
C GLY A 288 5.04 -7.48 5.43
N GLY A 289 6.17 -8.15 5.52
CA GLY A 289 6.32 -9.53 5.05
C GLY A 289 5.58 -10.55 5.93
N GLY A 290 5.12 -11.65 5.35
CA GLY A 290 4.55 -12.79 6.10
C GLY A 290 5.62 -13.60 6.84
N GLY A 291 5.26 -14.25 7.94
CA GLY A 291 6.14 -15.16 8.67
C GLY A 291 6.27 -16.52 7.98
N GLY A 292 7.44 -17.13 8.03
CA GLY A 292 7.68 -18.50 7.54
C GLY A 292 7.13 -19.56 8.48
N GLY A 293 6.74 -20.72 7.93
CA GLY A 293 6.29 -21.88 8.72
C GLY A 293 7.42 -22.63 9.40
N GLY A 294 7.20 -23.14 10.61
CA GLY A 294 8.07 -24.09 11.29
C GLY A 294 7.91 -25.51 10.74
N GLY A 295 8.79 -26.43 11.13
CA GLY A 295 8.82 -27.77 10.54
C GLY A 295 8.72 -28.92 11.54
N ASN A 296 8.14 -30.04 11.07
CA ASN A 296 8.28 -31.36 11.66
C ASN A 296 8.38 -32.38 10.55
N ALA A 297 9.55 -32.98 10.40
CA ALA A 297 9.85 -33.91 9.30
C ALA A 297 9.00 -35.20 9.26
N ASN A 298 8.30 -35.54 10.34
CA ASN A 298 7.57 -36.81 10.44
C ASN A 298 6.04 -36.65 10.33
N ILE A 299 5.49 -35.42 10.59
CA ILE A 299 4.04 -35.25 10.76
C ILE A 299 3.47 -34.08 9.94
N GLY A 300 4.29 -33.22 9.42
CA GLY A 300 3.90 -32.05 8.60
C GLY A 300 4.76 -30.83 8.84
N TYR A 301 4.60 -29.86 7.96
CA TYR A 301 5.24 -28.56 8.02
C TYR A 301 4.19 -27.49 8.29
N GLY A 302 4.54 -26.46 9.06
CA GLY A 302 3.71 -25.26 9.19
C GLY A 302 3.67 -24.50 7.88
N GLU A 303 2.53 -23.85 7.63
CA GLU A 303 2.33 -22.99 6.48
C GLU A 303 3.08 -21.65 6.67
N GLY A 304 3.64 -21.15 5.60
CA GLY A 304 3.98 -19.74 5.50
C GLY A 304 2.73 -18.92 5.25
N TRP A 305 2.75 -17.64 5.61
CA TRP A 305 1.59 -16.77 5.41
C TRP A 305 1.88 -15.61 4.46
N ARG A 306 0.80 -14.99 3.95
CA ARG A 306 0.89 -13.89 2.99
C ARG A 306 1.56 -12.65 3.60
N GLY A 307 2.15 -11.85 2.71
CA GLY A 307 2.56 -10.49 3.02
C GLY A 307 1.36 -9.56 3.24
N GLY A 308 1.61 -8.44 3.89
CA GLY A 308 0.64 -7.36 4.07
C GLY A 308 0.48 -6.50 2.82
N ILE A 309 -0.64 -5.80 2.74
CA ILE A 309 -0.95 -4.86 1.66
C ILE A 309 -0.21 -3.54 1.91
N GLY A 310 0.41 -2.98 0.89
CA GLY A 310 0.94 -1.62 0.87
C GLY A 310 0.04 -0.72 0.02
N GLY A 311 -0.86 0.00 0.65
CA GLY A 311 -1.87 0.78 -0.08
C GLY A 311 -2.76 -0.09 -0.96
N ILE A 312 -2.64 0.04 -2.27
CA ILE A 312 -3.37 -0.74 -3.28
C ILE A 312 -2.63 -2.00 -3.73
N SER A 313 -1.40 -2.22 -3.24
CA SER A 313 -0.51 -3.29 -3.71
C SER A 313 -0.68 -4.53 -2.85
N PRO A 314 -1.16 -5.66 -3.40
CA PRO A 314 -1.34 -6.89 -2.65
C PRO A 314 -0.03 -7.42 -2.08
N GLY A 315 -0.11 -8.03 -0.90
CA GLY A 315 0.97 -8.86 -0.37
C GLY A 315 1.11 -10.16 -1.13
N GLY A 316 2.32 -10.71 -1.17
CA GLY A 316 2.60 -12.00 -1.81
C GLY A 316 1.93 -13.16 -1.09
N GLU A 317 1.46 -14.14 -1.84
CA GLU A 317 1.07 -15.45 -1.31
C GLU A 317 2.30 -16.15 -0.70
N PRO A 318 2.13 -17.20 0.11
CA PRO A 318 3.25 -17.89 0.77
C PRO A 318 4.41 -18.19 -0.18
N GLY A 319 5.61 -17.72 0.18
CA GLY A 319 6.84 -17.84 -0.59
C GLY A 319 6.91 -17.04 -1.89
N LEU A 320 5.89 -16.26 -2.23
CA LEU A 320 5.87 -15.43 -3.42
C LEU A 320 6.15 -13.95 -3.07
N PRO A 321 6.73 -13.18 -4.02
CA PRO A 321 6.93 -11.77 -3.80
C PRO A 321 5.61 -11.01 -3.69
N GLY A 322 5.63 -9.86 -3.00
CA GLY A 322 4.54 -8.90 -3.03
C GLY A 322 4.39 -8.27 -4.42
N GLU A 323 3.28 -7.58 -4.64
CA GLU A 323 3.04 -6.85 -5.88
C GLU A 323 3.42 -5.38 -5.72
N SER A 324 4.01 -4.82 -6.78
CA SER A 324 4.28 -3.39 -6.87
C SER A 324 3.04 -2.63 -7.29
N PRO A 325 2.86 -1.37 -6.84
CA PRO A 325 1.84 -0.51 -7.41
C PRO A 325 2.11 -0.31 -8.91
N SER A 326 1.07 0.04 -9.66
CA SER A 326 1.26 0.43 -11.06
C SER A 326 2.23 1.63 -11.12
N GLU A 327 2.98 1.80 -12.22
CA GLU A 327 3.95 2.89 -12.40
C GLU A 327 3.38 4.30 -12.19
N VAL A 328 2.06 4.39 -12.03
CA VAL A 328 1.28 5.62 -11.94
C VAL A 328 0.95 5.99 -10.49
N VAL A 329 1.26 5.14 -9.49
CA VAL A 329 0.73 5.31 -8.12
C VAL A 329 1.85 5.50 -7.10
N ALA A 330 1.91 6.68 -6.46
CA ALA A 330 2.86 7.04 -5.42
C ALA A 330 2.46 6.41 -4.05
N THR A 331 2.50 5.08 -3.97
CA THR A 331 2.17 4.34 -2.73
C THR A 331 3.13 3.18 -2.53
N GLY A 332 3.15 2.61 -1.33
CA GLY A 332 4.01 1.47 -1.01
C GLY A 332 3.62 0.18 -1.73
N GLY A 333 4.57 -0.68 -1.96
CA GLY A 333 4.37 -2.03 -2.48
C GLY A 333 3.94 -3.03 -1.41
N GLY A 334 3.39 -4.16 -1.81
CA GLY A 334 3.02 -5.25 -0.93
C GLY A 334 4.23 -5.97 -0.32
N GLY A 335 4.07 -6.52 0.87
CA GLY A 335 5.07 -7.37 1.51
C GLY A 335 5.18 -8.74 0.84
N GLY A 336 6.33 -9.39 0.90
CA GLY A 336 6.52 -10.77 0.44
C GLY A 336 5.86 -11.80 1.36
N GLY A 337 5.37 -12.91 0.81
CA GLY A 337 4.82 -14.01 1.59
C GLY A 337 5.89 -14.84 2.30
N GLY A 338 5.58 -15.36 3.48
CA GLY A 338 6.47 -16.26 4.23
C GLY A 338 6.64 -17.62 3.55
N GLY A 339 7.83 -18.22 3.65
CA GLY A 339 8.14 -19.52 3.07
C GLY A 339 7.44 -20.67 3.81
N HIS A 340 7.01 -21.66 3.07
CA HIS A 340 6.49 -22.92 3.58
C HIS A 340 7.59 -23.98 3.55
N SER A 341 7.71 -24.82 4.60
CA SER A 341 8.73 -25.88 4.62
C SER A 341 10.13 -25.33 4.29
N THR A 342 10.82 -25.87 3.33
CA THR A 342 12.15 -25.45 2.86
C THR A 342 12.11 -24.33 1.81
N GLN A 343 10.99 -23.68 1.65
CA GLN A 343 10.80 -22.58 0.71
C GLN A 343 11.33 -21.27 1.30
N ALA A 344 12.03 -20.50 0.46
CA ALA A 344 12.47 -19.16 0.81
C ALA A 344 11.26 -18.23 1.02
N GLY A 345 11.42 -17.22 1.84
CA GLY A 345 10.46 -16.11 1.90
C GLY A 345 10.43 -15.32 0.60
N GLY A 346 9.25 -14.84 0.21
CA GLY A 346 9.05 -13.96 -0.93
C GLY A 346 9.69 -12.58 -0.72
N ALA A 347 10.14 -11.95 -1.79
CA ALA A 347 10.66 -10.59 -1.72
C ALA A 347 9.52 -9.58 -1.48
N GLY A 348 9.77 -8.54 -0.71
CA GLY A 348 8.90 -7.37 -0.67
C GLY A 348 8.94 -6.61 -2.00
N ALA A 349 7.80 -6.06 -2.40
CA ALA A 349 7.68 -5.31 -3.64
C ALA A 349 8.30 -3.91 -3.54
N PHE A 350 8.68 -3.37 -4.67
CA PHE A 350 9.04 -1.95 -4.82
C PHE A 350 7.76 -1.09 -4.95
N PRO A 351 7.72 0.10 -4.27
CA PRO A 351 8.64 0.53 -3.23
C PRO A 351 8.26 -0.01 -1.85
N ALA A 352 9.21 -0.17 -0.95
CA ALA A 352 9.02 -0.26 0.49
C ALA A 352 8.44 -1.56 1.07
N GLY A 353 8.02 -2.55 0.26
CA GLY A 353 7.50 -3.80 0.81
C GLY A 353 8.54 -4.56 1.67
N GLY A 354 8.15 -5.07 2.83
CA GLY A 354 8.97 -5.92 3.68
C GLY A 354 9.12 -7.34 3.12
N GLY A 355 10.28 -7.98 3.27
CA GLY A 355 10.52 -9.36 2.84
C GLY A 355 9.87 -10.39 3.75
N GLY A 356 9.37 -11.50 3.20
CA GLY A 356 8.82 -12.63 3.95
C GLY A 356 9.90 -13.44 4.67
N GLY A 357 9.54 -14.03 5.82
CA GLY A 357 10.40 -14.96 6.55
C GLY A 357 10.62 -16.27 5.80
N GLY A 358 11.77 -16.89 5.91
CA GLY A 358 12.06 -18.21 5.33
C GLY A 358 11.33 -19.31 6.10
N GLY A 359 10.90 -20.36 5.40
CA GLY A 359 10.47 -21.63 6.04
C GLY A 359 11.65 -22.32 6.71
N GLU A 360 11.41 -23.53 7.25
CA GLU A 360 12.46 -24.36 7.85
C GLU A 360 13.68 -24.45 6.93
N ASN A 361 14.87 -24.12 7.45
CA ASN A 361 16.13 -24.19 6.71
C ASN A 361 16.14 -23.44 5.34
N ALA A 362 15.38 -22.35 5.24
CA ALA A 362 15.30 -21.53 4.04
C ALA A 362 15.59 -20.05 4.34
N PRO A 363 16.18 -19.29 3.41
CA PRO A 363 16.46 -17.88 3.63
C PRO A 363 15.18 -17.03 3.60
N GLY A 364 15.22 -15.90 4.28
CA GLY A 364 14.20 -14.86 4.14
C GLY A 364 14.31 -14.11 2.82
N GLY A 365 13.22 -13.45 2.43
CA GLY A 365 13.12 -12.61 1.25
C GLY A 365 13.74 -11.21 1.46
N ASN A 366 14.20 -10.56 0.41
CA ASN A 366 14.69 -9.18 0.47
C ASN A 366 13.53 -8.20 0.59
N GLY A 367 13.76 -7.02 1.16
CA GLY A 367 12.83 -5.89 1.14
C GLY A 367 12.95 -5.06 -0.14
N GLY A 368 11.90 -4.29 -0.46
CA GLY A 368 11.88 -3.34 -1.56
C GLY A 368 12.61 -2.03 -1.22
N ASN A 369 13.23 -1.40 -2.21
CA ASN A 369 13.87 -0.08 -2.03
C ASN A 369 12.84 1.01 -1.74
N GLY A 370 13.29 2.12 -1.17
CA GLY A 370 12.50 3.34 -1.02
C GLY A 370 12.36 4.14 -2.32
N ILE A 371 11.62 5.24 -2.25
CA ILE A 371 11.39 6.16 -3.37
C ILE A 371 11.11 7.58 -2.85
N CYS A 372 11.40 8.59 -3.67
CA CYS A 372 11.00 9.97 -3.40
C CYS A 372 10.31 10.56 -4.63
N PHE A 373 9.21 11.30 -4.40
CA PHE A 373 8.54 12.11 -5.41
C PHE A 373 8.59 13.57 -4.99
N VAL A 374 8.85 14.45 -5.95
CA VAL A 374 8.79 15.91 -5.77
C VAL A 374 7.86 16.50 -6.82
N ILE A 375 6.86 17.26 -6.40
CA ILE A 375 5.90 17.91 -7.28
C ILE A 375 6.04 19.42 -7.11
N GLU A 376 6.44 20.13 -8.16
CA GLU A 376 6.59 21.56 -8.16
C GLU A 376 5.26 22.27 -8.46
N ARG A 377 4.94 23.29 -7.68
CA ARG A 377 3.73 24.11 -7.85
C ARG A 377 4.09 25.56 -8.14
N PHE A 378 3.53 26.07 -9.24
CA PHE A 378 3.77 27.43 -9.75
C PHE A 378 2.55 28.35 -9.62
N SER A 379 1.43 27.85 -9.12
CA SER A 379 0.19 28.61 -8.94
C SER A 379 -0.58 28.16 -7.71
#